data_ebe9d9d12f8df63289293127650b7292
#
_entry.id   ebe9d9d12f8df63289293127650b7292
#
_cell.length_a   1.000
_cell.length_b   1.000
_cell.length_c   1.000
_cell.angle_alpha   90.00
_cell.angle_beta   90.00
_cell.angle_gamma   90.00
#
_symmetry.space_group_name_H-M   'P 1'
#
loop_
_entity.id
_entity.type
_entity.pdbx_description
1 polymer ?
#
loop_
_entity_poly.entity_id
_entity_poly.type
_entity_poly.pdbx_seq_one_letter_code
_entity_poly.pdbx_strand_id
1 'polypeptide(L)'
;ASDVYKRQVNMNCTFVDNNRIDIGSNVLIASNVQIYTATHSTKVDERMVQDCPEEQEICRTYALPVRIEDGVWIGGGVVILPGVTIGRNSVIGAGSVVTRSIPANCVAVGNPCRVIKQIDNIVSV
;
A
#
# COMPACT_ATOMS: atom_id res chain seq x y z
N ALA A 1 -16.90 -2.78 4.02
CA ALA A 1 -15.92 -2.63 5.10
C ALA A 1 -15.72 -3.98 5.77
N SER A 2 -14.50 -4.38 5.98
CA SER A 2 -14.25 -5.56 6.78
C SER A 2 -13.60 -5.12 8.09
N ASP A 3 -14.17 -5.60 9.18
CA ASP A 3 -13.66 -5.38 10.51
C ASP A 3 -13.15 -6.72 11.01
N VAL A 4 -11.87 -6.95 10.88
CA VAL A 4 -11.24 -8.20 11.30
C VAL A 4 -10.27 -7.88 12.41
N TYR A 5 -10.63 -8.26 13.64
CA TYR A 5 -9.81 -8.21 14.84
C TYR A 5 -8.93 -6.95 14.94
N LYS A 6 -9.49 -5.85 15.43
CA LYS A 6 -8.79 -4.57 15.61
C LYS A 6 -8.23 -3.97 14.32
N ARG A 7 -8.85 -4.26 13.21
CA ARG A 7 -8.59 -3.60 11.92
C ARG A 7 -9.87 -3.02 11.42
N GLN A 8 -9.78 -1.88 10.76
CA GLN A 8 -10.92 -1.29 10.10
C GLN A 8 -10.54 -0.88 8.69
N VAL A 9 -11.30 -1.39 7.72
CA VAL A 9 -11.15 -1.04 6.30
C VAL A 9 -12.47 -0.47 5.83
N ASN A 10 -12.46 0.80 5.43
CA ASN A 10 -13.65 1.49 4.98
C ASN A 10 -14.02 1.18 3.53
N MET A 11 -15.08 1.82 3.04
CA MET A 11 -15.70 1.50 1.75
C MET A 11 -14.81 1.84 0.56
N ASN A 12 -15.04 1.12 -0.54
CA ASN A 12 -14.42 1.33 -1.83
C ASN A 12 -12.90 1.18 -1.82
N CYS A 13 -12.37 0.35 -0.95
CA CYS A 13 -10.96 -0.02 -0.99
C CYS A 13 -10.74 -1.13 -2.03
N THR A 14 -9.65 -1.04 -2.76
CA THR A 14 -9.24 -2.02 -3.76
C THR A 14 -7.91 -2.63 -3.37
N PHE A 15 -7.88 -3.95 -3.21
CA PHE A 15 -6.66 -4.69 -2.92
C PHE A 15 -6.35 -5.63 -4.07
N VAL A 16 -5.29 -5.33 -4.81
CA VAL A 16 -4.82 -6.18 -5.92
C VAL A 16 -3.73 -7.09 -5.36
N ASP A 17 -4.13 -8.30 -5.00
CA ASP A 17 -3.34 -9.23 -4.19
C ASP A 17 -2.70 -10.37 -4.99
N ASN A 18 -2.10 -10.06 -6.12
CA ASN A 18 -1.27 -11.02 -6.86
C ASN A 18 -0.08 -11.54 -6.01
N ASN A 19 0.27 -10.82 -4.96
CA ASN A 19 1.16 -11.24 -3.88
C ASN A 19 0.51 -10.88 -2.55
N ARG A 20 1.15 -11.21 -1.45
CA ARG A 20 0.60 -11.02 -0.10
C ARG A 20 0.40 -9.55 0.23
N ILE A 21 -0.72 -9.26 0.87
CA ILE A 21 -0.98 -8.01 1.56
C ILE A 21 -1.15 -8.35 3.03
N ASP A 22 -0.16 -8.03 3.83
CA ASP A 22 -0.18 -8.26 5.28
C ASP A 22 -0.58 -6.98 6.00
N ILE A 23 -1.66 -7.05 6.76
CA ILE A 23 -2.17 -5.91 7.53
C ILE A 23 -2.13 -6.29 9.01
N GLY A 24 -1.40 -5.53 9.78
CA GLY A 24 -1.23 -5.73 11.22
C GLY A 24 -2.48 -5.42 12.05
N SER A 25 -2.32 -5.42 13.35
CA SER A 25 -3.39 -5.11 14.31
C SER A 25 -3.53 -3.61 14.54
N ASN A 26 -4.72 -3.16 14.93
CA ASN A 26 -5.02 -1.75 15.20
C ASN A 26 -4.77 -0.81 14.01
N VAL A 27 -4.96 -1.32 12.80
CA VAL A 27 -4.79 -0.56 11.56
C VAL A 27 -6.13 0.06 11.16
N LEU A 28 -6.10 1.34 10.79
CA LEU A 28 -7.24 2.04 10.21
C LEU A 28 -6.94 2.36 8.75
N ILE A 29 -7.80 1.91 7.85
CA ILE A 29 -7.74 2.19 6.43
C ILE A 29 -9.02 2.94 6.05
N ALA A 30 -8.87 4.17 5.63
CA ALA A 30 -10.00 5.01 5.23
C ALA A 30 -10.55 4.58 3.87
N SER A 31 -11.55 5.29 3.38
CA SER A 31 -12.23 4.94 2.13
C SER A 31 -11.37 5.21 0.89
N ASN A 32 -11.63 4.46 -0.17
CA ASN A 32 -11.00 4.64 -1.48
C ASN A 32 -9.49 4.44 -1.49
N VAL A 33 -8.96 3.63 -0.57
CA VAL A 33 -7.55 3.24 -0.55
C VAL A 33 -7.32 2.13 -1.58
N GLN A 34 -6.22 2.23 -2.30
CA GLN A 34 -5.83 1.25 -3.30
C GLN A 34 -4.47 0.68 -2.92
N ILE A 35 -4.40 -0.64 -2.83
CA ILE A 35 -3.15 -1.37 -2.54
C ILE A 35 -2.86 -2.29 -3.72
N TYR A 36 -1.70 -2.11 -4.33
CA TYR A 36 -1.28 -2.88 -5.49
C TYR A 36 -0.05 -3.71 -5.17
N THR A 37 -0.11 -5.00 -5.44
CA THR A 37 1.05 -5.88 -5.41
C THR A 37 1.57 -6.18 -6.80
N ALA A 38 0.71 -6.06 -7.83
CA ALA A 38 1.08 -6.32 -9.21
C ALA A 38 1.79 -5.12 -9.84
N THR A 39 2.79 -5.39 -10.62
CA THR A 39 3.55 -4.39 -11.37
C THR A 39 4.03 -4.97 -12.69
N HIS A 40 4.49 -4.09 -13.56
CA HIS A 40 5.07 -4.45 -14.85
C HIS A 40 6.41 -3.75 -15.04
N SER A 41 7.25 -4.30 -15.90
CA SER A 41 8.48 -3.61 -16.27
C SER A 41 8.19 -2.30 -17.01
N THR A 42 8.97 -1.28 -16.71
CA THR A 42 8.93 -0.02 -17.47
C THR A 42 9.46 -0.16 -18.88
N LYS A 43 10.21 -1.22 -19.15
CA LYS A 43 10.72 -1.54 -20.51
C LYS A 43 9.70 -2.35 -21.28
N VAL A 44 9.31 -1.87 -22.45
CA VAL A 44 8.28 -2.52 -23.23
C VAL A 44 8.65 -3.95 -23.62
N ASP A 45 9.92 -4.21 -23.92
CA ASP A 45 10.40 -5.54 -24.32
C ASP A 45 10.28 -6.57 -23.19
N GLU A 46 10.43 -6.12 -21.96
CA GLU A 46 10.27 -6.96 -20.77
C GLU A 46 8.82 -7.07 -20.35
N ARG A 47 8.02 -6.07 -20.65
CA ARG A 47 6.61 -6.00 -20.23
C ARG A 47 5.71 -6.83 -21.15
N MET A 48 5.92 -6.75 -22.45
CA MET A 48 5.07 -7.42 -23.43
C MET A 48 5.61 -8.80 -23.78
N VAL A 49 4.70 -9.76 -23.92
CA VAL A 49 5.04 -11.11 -24.40
C VAL A 49 4.94 -11.09 -25.92
N GLN A 50 6.05 -11.42 -26.60
CA GLN A 50 6.05 -11.57 -28.04
C GLN A 50 5.50 -12.95 -28.41
N ASP A 51 4.83 -13.03 -29.59
CA ASP A 51 4.25 -14.27 -30.09
C ASP A 51 3.27 -14.96 -29.13
N CYS A 52 2.46 -14.16 -28.47
CA CYS A 52 1.50 -14.65 -27.49
C CYS A 52 0.34 -15.38 -28.18
N PRO A 53 0.07 -16.66 -27.85
CA PRO A 53 -1.17 -17.33 -28.27
C PRO A 53 -2.39 -16.59 -27.70
N GLU A 54 -3.51 -16.61 -28.42
CA GLU A 54 -4.73 -15.86 -28.09
C GLU A 54 -5.28 -16.08 -26.69
N GLU A 55 -4.92 -17.19 -26.03
CA GLU A 55 -5.42 -17.55 -24.69
C GLU A 55 -4.45 -17.20 -23.56
N GLN A 56 -3.33 -16.54 -23.86
CA GLN A 56 -2.34 -16.19 -22.85
C GLN A 56 -2.32 -14.67 -22.58
N GLU A 57 -1.85 -14.32 -21.40
CA GLU A 57 -1.66 -12.91 -21.05
C GLU A 57 -0.64 -12.25 -21.98
N ILE A 58 -1.00 -11.09 -22.50
CA ILE A 58 -0.15 -10.33 -23.43
C ILE A 58 0.99 -9.59 -22.74
N CYS A 59 0.96 -9.50 -21.40
CA CYS A 59 1.99 -8.81 -20.63
C CYS A 59 2.49 -9.66 -19.48
N ARG A 60 3.76 -9.43 -19.14
CA ARG A 60 4.37 -10.04 -17.96
C ARG A 60 4.04 -9.24 -16.71
N THR A 61 3.50 -9.92 -15.72
CA THR A 61 3.17 -9.35 -14.43
C THR A 61 4.15 -9.85 -13.39
N TYR A 62 4.72 -8.92 -12.65
CA TYR A 62 5.51 -9.19 -11.45
C TYR A 62 4.67 -8.82 -10.23
N ALA A 63 4.95 -9.43 -9.12
CA ALA A 63 4.21 -9.11 -7.90
C ALA A 63 5.15 -9.04 -6.71
N LEU A 64 5.02 -7.97 -5.94
CA LEU A 64 5.78 -7.71 -4.73
C LEU A 64 4.81 -7.53 -3.55
N PRO A 65 5.12 -8.11 -2.38
CA PRO A 65 4.21 -8.01 -1.24
C PRO A 65 4.13 -6.59 -0.71
N VAL A 66 2.98 -6.26 -0.12
CA VAL A 66 2.78 -5.03 0.63
C VAL A 66 2.55 -5.41 2.09
N ARG A 67 3.17 -4.68 2.99
CA ARG A 67 3.02 -4.88 4.43
C ARG A 67 2.65 -3.58 5.12
N ILE A 68 1.59 -3.63 5.89
CA ILE A 68 1.15 -2.53 6.74
C ILE A 68 1.24 -3.02 8.17
N GLU A 69 2.15 -2.43 8.94
CA GLU A 69 2.43 -2.88 10.31
C GLU A 69 1.40 -2.35 11.29
N ASP A 70 1.53 -2.80 12.55
CA ASP A 70 0.55 -2.50 13.60
C ASP A 70 0.39 -0.99 13.83
N GLY A 71 -0.82 -0.56 14.12
CA GLY A 71 -1.12 0.80 14.54
C GLY A 71 -1.10 1.84 13.42
N VAL A 72 -0.96 1.44 12.18
CA VAL A 72 -0.89 2.35 11.02
C VAL A 72 -2.26 2.94 10.70
N TRP A 73 -2.29 4.21 10.36
CA TRP A 73 -3.48 4.88 9.82
C TRP A 73 -3.23 5.34 8.39
N ILE A 74 -4.04 4.83 7.47
CA ILE A 74 -4.01 5.18 6.05
C ILE A 74 -5.19 6.11 5.76
N GLY A 75 -4.90 7.33 5.35
CA GLY A 75 -5.91 8.32 4.97
C GLY A 75 -6.64 7.97 3.68
N GLY A 76 -7.77 8.62 3.46
CA GLY A 76 -8.63 8.36 2.29
C GLY A 76 -7.93 8.63 0.97
N GLY A 77 -8.22 7.80 -0.02
CA GLY A 77 -7.70 7.96 -1.37
C GLY A 77 -6.20 7.68 -1.53
N VAL A 78 -5.55 7.11 -0.53
CA VAL A 78 -4.13 6.74 -0.61
C VAL A 78 -3.94 5.58 -1.59
N VAL A 79 -2.88 5.66 -2.38
CA VAL A 79 -2.43 4.57 -3.25
C VAL A 79 -1.10 4.03 -2.72
N ILE A 80 -1.05 2.73 -2.49
CA ILE A 80 0.16 2.04 -2.02
C ILE A 80 0.66 1.13 -3.13
N LEU A 81 1.90 1.35 -3.55
CA LEU A 81 2.52 0.64 -4.66
C LEU A 81 3.21 -0.64 -4.23
N PRO A 82 3.48 -1.56 -5.18
CA PRO A 82 4.08 -2.86 -4.87
C PRO A 82 5.39 -2.77 -4.12
N GLY A 83 5.60 -3.69 -3.19
CA GLY A 83 6.84 -3.82 -2.43
C GLY A 83 6.98 -2.87 -1.24
N VAL A 84 5.96 -2.06 -0.95
CA VAL A 84 6.00 -1.07 0.13
C VAL A 84 5.70 -1.73 1.48
N THR A 85 6.49 -1.41 2.48
CA THR A 85 6.19 -1.63 3.89
C THR A 85 5.93 -0.29 4.57
N ILE A 86 4.80 -0.18 5.26
CA ILE A 86 4.51 0.99 6.09
C ILE A 86 4.77 0.59 7.54
N GLY A 87 5.74 1.25 8.15
CA GLY A 87 6.21 0.96 9.49
C GLY A 87 5.16 1.27 10.57
N ARG A 88 5.23 0.53 11.68
CA ARG A 88 4.24 0.61 12.76
C ARG A 88 3.97 2.03 13.21
N ASN A 89 2.75 2.28 13.61
CA ASN A 89 2.24 3.54 14.15
C ASN A 89 2.32 4.75 13.21
N SER A 90 2.75 4.56 11.97
CA SER A 90 2.84 5.67 11.02
C SER A 90 1.48 6.06 10.48
N VAL A 91 1.38 7.30 10.05
CA VAL A 91 0.18 7.90 9.47
C VAL A 91 0.50 8.33 8.04
N ILE A 92 -0.33 7.90 7.11
CA ILE A 92 -0.24 8.31 5.71
C ILE A 92 -1.38 9.29 5.42
N GLY A 93 -1.04 10.51 5.05
CA GLY A 93 -2.01 11.55 4.76
C GLY A 93 -2.88 11.24 3.54
N ALA A 94 -4.12 11.70 3.58
CA ALA A 94 -5.09 11.47 2.50
C ALA A 94 -4.55 11.90 1.14
N GLY A 95 -4.87 11.13 0.11
CA GLY A 95 -4.48 11.41 -1.26
C GLY A 95 -3.02 11.15 -1.61
N SER A 96 -2.25 10.58 -0.68
CA SER A 96 -0.84 10.28 -0.91
C SER A 96 -0.64 9.09 -1.85
N VAL A 97 0.45 9.09 -2.59
CA VAL A 97 0.91 7.94 -3.38
C VAL A 97 2.22 7.43 -2.78
N VAL A 98 2.15 6.27 -2.13
CA VAL A 98 3.27 5.68 -1.42
C VAL A 98 4.08 4.83 -2.38
N THR A 99 5.21 5.35 -2.81
CA THR A 99 6.09 4.73 -3.80
C THR A 99 7.26 3.98 -3.17
N ARG A 100 7.56 4.26 -1.89
CA ARG A 100 8.65 3.67 -1.12
C ARG A 100 8.17 3.35 0.29
N SER A 101 8.85 2.42 0.92
CA SER A 101 8.55 2.07 2.31
C SER A 101 8.68 3.27 3.25
N ILE A 102 7.81 3.29 4.24
CA ILE A 102 7.73 4.38 5.23
C ILE A 102 8.23 3.83 6.57
N PRO A 103 9.15 4.53 7.24
CA PRO A 103 9.62 4.11 8.56
C PRO A 103 8.50 4.12 9.60
N ALA A 104 8.74 3.46 10.72
CA ALA A 104 7.84 3.48 11.85
C ALA A 104 7.75 4.88 12.49
N ASN A 105 6.64 5.15 13.15
CA ASN A 105 6.44 6.32 14.01
C ASN A 105 6.61 7.65 13.29
N CYS A 106 6.07 7.78 12.09
CA CYS A 106 6.14 9.04 11.36
C CYS A 106 4.83 9.37 10.63
N VAL A 107 4.72 10.62 10.24
CA VAL A 107 3.68 11.10 9.32
C VAL A 107 4.33 11.31 7.96
N ALA A 108 3.71 10.74 6.94
CA ALA A 108 4.15 10.89 5.55
C ALA A 108 2.97 11.31 4.68
N VAL A 109 3.23 12.22 3.76
CA VAL A 109 2.20 12.78 2.88
C VAL A 109 2.73 13.06 1.49
N GLY A 110 1.84 13.14 0.54
CA GLY A 110 2.09 13.68 -0.78
C GLY A 110 2.22 12.64 -1.90
N ASN A 111 2.54 13.14 -3.06
CA ASN A 111 2.81 12.34 -4.26
C ASN A 111 4.07 12.88 -4.98
N PRO A 112 5.19 12.18 -4.89
CA PRO A 112 5.42 10.95 -4.11
C PRO A 112 5.39 11.22 -2.61
N CYS A 113 4.92 10.24 -1.86
CA CYS A 113 4.77 10.36 -0.41
C CYS A 113 6.12 10.51 0.29
N ARG A 114 6.21 11.47 1.20
CA ARG A 114 7.44 11.78 1.94
C ARG A 114 7.15 11.96 3.41
N VAL A 115 8.09 11.51 4.25
CA VAL A 115 8.05 11.76 5.68
C VAL A 115 8.18 13.26 5.95
N ILE A 116 7.25 13.80 6.72
CA ILE A 116 7.25 15.22 7.10
C ILE A 116 7.45 15.43 8.59
N LYS A 117 7.30 14.38 9.41
CA LYS A 117 7.30 14.53 10.86
C LYS A 117 7.51 13.18 11.53
N GLN A 118 8.22 13.18 12.65
CA GLN A 118 8.27 12.06 13.59
C GLN A 118 7.11 12.16 14.58
N ILE A 119 6.52 11.01 14.89
CA ILE A 119 5.49 10.92 15.92
C ILE A 119 6.15 10.48 17.22
N ASP A 120 5.91 11.25 18.29
CA ASP A 120 6.23 10.80 19.63
C ASP A 120 5.07 9.93 20.12
N ASN A 121 5.30 8.63 20.22
CA ASN A 121 4.30 7.67 20.70
C ASN A 121 4.34 7.47 22.22
N ILE A 122 5.09 8.26 22.93
CA ILE A 122 5.01 8.29 24.39
C ILE A 122 3.69 8.95 24.75
N VAL A 123 2.81 8.16 25.36
CA VAL A 123 1.54 8.68 25.82
C VAL A 123 1.80 9.62 26.99
N SER A 124 1.77 10.90 26.72
CA SER A 124 1.66 11.90 27.77
C SER A 124 0.19 12.14 28.03
N VAL A 125 -0.22 11.77 29.17
CA VAL A 125 -1.60 12.00 29.62
C VAL A 125 -1.69 13.39 30.25
#